data_fda65c0ee20c5d1694efee020ffa9437
#
_entry.id   fda65c0ee20c5d1694efee020ffa9437
#
_cell.length_a   1.000
_cell.length_b   1.000
_cell.length_c   1.000
_cell.angle_alpha   90.00
_cell.angle_beta   90.00
_cell.angle_gamma   90.00
#
_symmetry.space_group_name_H-M   'P 1'
#
loop_
_entity.id
_entity.type
_entity.pdbx_description
1 polymer ?
#
loop_
_entity_poly.entity_id
_entity_poly.type
_entity_poly.pdbx_seq_one_letter_code
_entity_poly.pdbx_strand_id
1 'polypeptide(L)'
;MGKSLVIVESPAKAKTINKYLGNEYVVKSSIGHIRDLPTSGSASASKEPAAKRGKAAAGEAPALSPKEKAQKQLISRMGVDPEHGWKAKYEILPGKEKVIEELRRLAKDADTIYLATDLDREGEAIAWHLREAIGGDDTRYKRVVFNEITKKAIQEAFSKPGELDINRVNAQQARRFLDRVVGYMVSPLLWAKVARGLSAGRVQSVAVKLVVEREREIRAFNPEEYWEIHADLGTAKGAKVRFDVAREKGEAFKPLNEAQ
;
A
#
# COMPACT_ATOMS: atom_id res chain seq x y z
N MET A 1 -23.39 -24.08 -16.21
CA MET A 1 -22.70 -22.75 -16.12
C MET A 1 -21.71 -22.82 -14.97
N GLY A 2 -20.44 -22.57 -15.23
CA GLY A 2 -19.41 -22.52 -14.19
C GLY A 2 -19.65 -21.36 -13.26
N LYS A 3 -19.17 -21.47 -12.01
CA LYS A 3 -19.24 -20.35 -11.05
C LYS A 3 -18.12 -19.35 -11.33
N SER A 4 -18.41 -18.06 -11.17
CA SER A 4 -17.38 -17.01 -11.23
C SER A 4 -16.71 -16.82 -9.87
N LEU A 5 -15.37 -16.70 -9.86
CA LEU A 5 -14.61 -16.41 -8.65
C LEU A 5 -14.41 -14.90 -8.53
N VAL A 6 -14.73 -14.32 -7.38
CA VAL A 6 -14.49 -12.91 -7.06
C VAL A 6 -13.47 -12.84 -5.94
N ILE A 7 -12.37 -12.11 -6.16
CA ILE A 7 -11.29 -11.95 -5.17
C ILE A 7 -11.21 -10.50 -4.75
N VAL A 8 -11.34 -10.25 -3.45
CA VAL A 8 -11.22 -8.93 -2.81
C VAL A 8 -10.04 -8.91 -1.83
N GLU A 9 -9.59 -7.73 -1.39
CA GLU A 9 -8.45 -7.66 -0.49
C GLU A 9 -8.77 -7.95 0.99
N SER A 10 -10.05 -7.79 1.44
CA SER A 10 -10.37 -7.97 2.86
C SER A 10 -11.56 -8.92 3.11
N PRO A 11 -11.53 -9.68 4.22
CA PRO A 11 -12.64 -10.57 4.59
C PRO A 11 -13.96 -9.84 4.83
N ALA A 12 -13.90 -8.61 5.35
CA ALA A 12 -15.08 -7.78 5.58
C ALA A 12 -15.77 -7.42 4.27
N LYS A 13 -15.00 -6.98 3.26
CA LYS A 13 -15.52 -6.73 1.90
C LYS A 13 -16.09 -7.99 1.28
N ALA A 14 -15.40 -9.15 1.42
CA ALA A 14 -15.89 -10.43 0.90
C ALA A 14 -17.28 -10.77 1.45
N LYS A 15 -17.47 -10.62 2.77
CA LYS A 15 -18.75 -10.90 3.44
C LYS A 15 -19.88 -9.99 2.93
N THR A 16 -19.59 -8.71 2.72
CA THR A 16 -20.59 -7.73 2.27
C THR A 16 -20.93 -7.91 0.80
N ILE A 17 -19.92 -8.08 -0.06
CA ILE A 17 -20.11 -8.24 -1.50
C ILE A 17 -20.85 -9.55 -1.81
N ASN A 18 -20.54 -10.63 -1.08
CA ASN A 18 -21.23 -11.92 -1.24
C ASN A 18 -22.74 -11.82 -1.00
N LYS A 19 -23.21 -10.87 -0.16
CA LYS A 19 -24.65 -10.63 0.05
C LYS A 19 -25.34 -9.94 -1.13
N TYR A 20 -24.57 -9.22 -1.96
CA TYR A 20 -25.10 -8.43 -3.07
C TYR A 20 -25.00 -9.13 -4.42
N LEU A 21 -24.10 -10.11 -4.53
CA LEU A 21 -23.94 -10.96 -5.68
C LEU A 21 -24.77 -12.25 -5.50
N GLY A 22 -25.20 -12.86 -6.61
CA GLY A 22 -25.97 -14.08 -6.61
C GLY A 22 -25.14 -15.35 -6.37
N ASN A 23 -25.81 -16.51 -6.35
CA ASN A 23 -25.19 -17.83 -6.10
C ASN A 23 -24.23 -18.29 -7.21
N GLU A 24 -24.17 -17.59 -8.32
CA GLU A 24 -23.25 -17.80 -9.45
C GLU A 24 -21.82 -17.29 -9.14
N TYR A 25 -21.65 -16.52 -8.06
CA TYR A 25 -20.37 -15.98 -7.63
C TYR A 25 -19.88 -16.65 -6.35
N VAL A 26 -18.59 -16.96 -6.33
CA VAL A 26 -17.86 -17.36 -5.12
C VAL A 26 -16.95 -16.23 -4.71
N VAL A 27 -17.25 -15.55 -3.61
CA VAL A 27 -16.48 -14.39 -3.14
C VAL A 27 -15.48 -14.84 -2.09
N LYS A 28 -14.19 -14.51 -2.30
CA LYS A 28 -13.08 -14.83 -1.41
C LYS A 28 -12.18 -13.61 -1.17
N SER A 29 -11.42 -13.64 -0.10
CA SER A 29 -10.45 -12.60 0.23
C SER A 29 -9.02 -13.10 0.12
N SER A 30 -8.12 -12.25 -0.43
CA SER A 30 -6.67 -12.44 -0.39
C SER A 30 -6.06 -12.11 0.98
N ILE A 31 -6.84 -11.45 1.85
CA ILE A 31 -6.36 -10.92 3.14
C ILE A 31 -5.15 -9.98 2.92
N GLY A 32 -5.31 -9.00 2.03
CA GLY A 32 -4.27 -8.04 1.64
C GLY A 32 -3.28 -8.60 0.61
N HIS A 33 -2.03 -8.11 0.68
CA HIS A 33 -0.96 -8.58 -0.20
C HIS A 33 -0.64 -10.05 0.01
N ILE A 34 -0.35 -10.75 -1.08
CA ILE A 34 0.01 -12.18 -1.09
C ILE A 34 1.48 -12.42 -1.44
N ARG A 35 2.12 -11.50 -2.15
CA ARG A 35 3.54 -11.52 -2.55
C ARG A 35 4.18 -10.17 -2.29
N ASP A 36 5.47 -10.19 -1.99
CA ASP A 36 6.31 -8.99 -1.92
C ASP A 36 7.76 -9.35 -2.29
N LEU A 37 8.61 -8.32 -2.36
CA LEU A 37 10.07 -8.49 -2.43
C LEU A 37 10.57 -9.20 -1.17
N PRO A 38 11.69 -9.95 -1.24
CA PRO A 38 12.25 -10.67 -0.10
C PRO A 38 12.42 -9.79 1.12
N THR A 39 12.06 -10.29 2.31
CA THR A 39 12.36 -9.60 3.57
C THR A 39 13.74 -10.03 4.06
N SER A 40 14.55 -9.08 4.55
CA SER A 40 15.86 -9.40 5.15
C SER A 40 15.65 -10.28 6.39
N GLY A 41 15.90 -11.56 6.26
CA GLY A 41 15.68 -12.58 7.28
C GLY A 41 14.87 -13.79 6.80
N SER A 42 14.11 -13.68 5.73
CA SER A 42 13.51 -14.84 5.07
C SER A 42 14.49 -15.46 4.04
N ALA A 43 15.69 -15.78 4.48
CA ALA A 43 16.43 -16.88 3.86
C ALA A 43 15.76 -18.18 4.34
N SER A 44 14.43 -18.26 4.33
CA SER A 44 13.77 -19.54 4.32
C SER A 44 13.99 -20.08 2.92
N ALA A 45 15.00 -20.92 2.84
CA ALA A 45 15.15 -21.92 1.83
C ALA A 45 13.77 -22.48 1.44
N SER A 46 13.13 -21.92 0.41
CA SER A 46 12.45 -22.77 -0.51
C SER A 46 13.59 -23.59 -1.14
N LYS A 47 13.93 -24.69 -0.49
CA LYS A 47 14.60 -25.80 -1.14
C LYS A 47 13.65 -26.22 -2.25
N GLU A 48 13.77 -25.58 -3.42
CA GLU A 48 13.43 -26.29 -4.63
C GLU A 48 14.23 -27.60 -4.54
N PRO A 49 13.58 -28.77 -4.71
CA PRO A 49 14.31 -30.02 -4.76
C PRO A 49 15.34 -29.83 -5.86
N ALA A 50 16.61 -29.87 -5.48
CA ALA A 50 17.70 -29.81 -6.44
C ALA A 50 17.45 -30.90 -7.46
N ALA A 51 16.94 -30.51 -8.63
CA ALA A 51 16.94 -31.40 -9.78
C ALA A 51 18.38 -31.87 -9.89
N LYS A 52 18.56 -33.20 -9.83
CA LYS A 52 19.88 -33.86 -9.97
C LYS A 52 20.50 -33.34 -11.26
N ARG A 53 21.33 -32.29 -11.15
CA ARG A 53 22.19 -31.85 -12.24
C ARG A 53 23.15 -32.99 -12.54
N GLY A 54 22.90 -33.65 -13.65
CA GLY A 54 23.87 -34.55 -14.23
C GLY A 54 25.21 -33.80 -14.33
N LYS A 55 26.31 -34.50 -14.02
CA LYS A 55 27.70 -34.04 -14.24
C LYS A 55 27.88 -33.72 -15.71
N ALA A 56 27.63 -32.46 -16.10
CA ALA A 56 28.11 -31.89 -17.33
C ALA A 56 29.29 -30.98 -16.98
N ALA A 57 30.36 -31.08 -17.73
CA ALA A 57 31.70 -30.52 -17.56
C ALA A 57 31.69 -29.12 -16.94
N ALA A 58 32.34 -29.01 -15.78
CA ALA A 58 32.61 -27.75 -15.11
C ALA A 58 33.71 -27.01 -15.89
N GLY A 59 33.32 -26.11 -16.78
CA GLY A 59 34.15 -24.97 -17.09
C GLY A 59 34.22 -24.10 -15.85
N GLU A 60 35.39 -23.88 -15.28
CA GLU A 60 35.59 -22.98 -14.12
C GLU A 60 35.12 -21.57 -14.50
N ALA A 61 33.94 -21.21 -14.04
CA ALA A 61 33.54 -19.82 -14.05
C ALA A 61 34.51 -19.03 -13.14
N PRO A 62 35.09 -17.91 -13.59
CA PRO A 62 36.07 -17.15 -12.83
C PRO A 62 35.49 -16.79 -11.44
N ALA A 63 36.31 -17.02 -10.41
CA ALA A 63 35.92 -16.75 -9.03
C ALA A 63 35.59 -15.25 -8.86
N LEU A 64 34.33 -14.92 -8.49
CA LEU A 64 33.89 -13.56 -8.27
C LEU A 64 34.77 -12.86 -7.23
N SER A 65 35.15 -11.61 -7.50
CA SER A 65 35.88 -10.78 -6.56
C SER A 65 35.06 -10.54 -5.27
N PRO A 66 35.67 -10.18 -4.13
CA PRO A 66 34.96 -9.88 -2.90
C PRO A 66 33.88 -8.78 -3.07
N LYS A 67 34.15 -7.78 -3.94
CA LYS A 67 33.24 -6.69 -4.26
C LYS A 67 32.01 -7.19 -5.03
N GLU A 68 32.23 -8.02 -6.04
CA GLU A 68 31.13 -8.63 -6.83
C GLU A 68 30.26 -9.57 -5.98
N LYS A 69 30.89 -10.33 -5.07
CA LYS A 69 30.14 -11.17 -4.11
C LYS A 69 29.27 -10.33 -3.19
N ALA A 70 29.79 -9.24 -2.64
CA ALA A 70 29.02 -8.33 -1.77
C ALA A 70 27.86 -7.67 -2.52
N GLN A 71 28.10 -7.23 -3.75
CA GLN A 71 27.08 -6.63 -4.62
C GLN A 71 25.97 -7.63 -4.97
N LYS A 72 26.34 -8.84 -5.38
CA LYS A 72 25.39 -9.92 -5.66
C LYS A 72 24.55 -10.29 -4.44
N GLN A 73 25.17 -10.31 -3.26
CA GLN A 73 24.47 -10.54 -2.00
C GLN A 73 23.51 -9.39 -1.65
N LEU A 74 23.89 -8.13 -1.90
CA LEU A 74 23.04 -6.95 -1.71
C LEU A 74 21.81 -7.02 -2.63
N ILE A 75 22.00 -7.26 -3.92
CA ILE A 75 20.91 -7.41 -4.90
C ILE A 75 19.97 -8.54 -4.50
N SER A 76 20.50 -9.69 -4.09
CA SER A 76 19.70 -10.82 -3.63
C SER A 76 18.83 -10.48 -2.41
N ARG A 77 19.37 -9.69 -1.47
CA ARG A 77 18.65 -9.24 -0.28
C ARG A 77 17.64 -8.14 -0.59
N MET A 78 17.96 -7.24 -1.52
CA MET A 78 17.01 -6.23 -2.02
C MET A 78 15.84 -6.87 -2.76
N GLY A 79 16.10 -7.97 -3.48
CA GLY A 79 15.12 -8.59 -4.36
C GLY A 79 14.84 -7.80 -5.63
N VAL A 80 15.67 -6.79 -5.93
CA VAL A 80 15.58 -5.95 -7.13
C VAL A 80 16.99 -5.74 -7.67
N ASP A 81 17.16 -5.86 -8.97
CA ASP A 81 18.43 -5.64 -9.67
C ASP A 81 18.37 -4.36 -10.51
N PRO A 82 18.86 -3.23 -9.97
CA PRO A 82 18.85 -1.95 -10.70
C PRO A 82 19.76 -1.92 -11.92
N GLU A 83 20.78 -2.78 -11.97
CA GLU A 83 21.79 -2.80 -13.03
C GLU A 83 21.33 -3.61 -14.24
N HIS A 84 20.39 -4.55 -14.06
CA HIS A 84 19.89 -5.43 -15.12
C HIS A 84 18.38 -5.24 -15.33
N GLY A 85 17.96 -4.01 -15.62
CA GLY A 85 16.60 -3.69 -16.02
C GLY A 85 15.55 -3.79 -14.90
N TRP A 86 15.95 -3.53 -13.65
CA TRP A 86 15.05 -3.51 -12.49
C TRP A 86 14.29 -4.83 -12.28
N LYS A 87 14.89 -5.95 -12.65
CA LYS A 87 14.28 -7.26 -12.44
C LYS A 87 14.01 -7.49 -10.97
N ALA A 88 12.75 -7.78 -10.64
CA ALA A 88 12.31 -8.02 -9.29
C ALA A 88 12.05 -9.50 -9.03
N LYS A 89 12.47 -9.98 -7.88
CA LYS A 89 12.13 -11.31 -7.37
C LYS A 89 11.03 -11.18 -6.32
N TYR A 90 9.84 -11.65 -6.65
CA TYR A 90 8.73 -11.69 -5.72
C TYR A 90 8.64 -13.04 -5.03
N GLU A 91 8.39 -13.01 -3.74
CA GLU A 91 8.17 -14.20 -2.90
C GLU A 91 6.77 -14.16 -2.28
N ILE A 92 6.17 -15.33 -2.08
CA ILE A 92 4.90 -15.45 -1.37
C ILE A 92 5.16 -15.05 0.08
N LEU A 93 4.30 -14.18 0.62
CA LEU A 93 4.42 -13.76 2.01
C LEU A 93 4.15 -14.92 2.97
N PRO A 94 4.91 -15.05 4.06
CA PRO A 94 4.69 -16.07 5.07
C PRO A 94 3.24 -16.09 5.56
N GLY A 95 2.65 -17.29 5.59
CA GLY A 95 1.26 -17.50 5.99
C GLY A 95 0.21 -17.26 4.88
N LYS A 96 0.65 -16.91 3.66
CA LYS A 96 -0.25 -16.73 2.51
C LYS A 96 -0.35 -17.97 1.59
N GLU A 97 0.45 -18.97 1.84
CA GLU A 97 0.53 -20.19 1.03
C GLU A 97 -0.85 -20.86 0.95
N LYS A 98 -1.52 -21.06 2.09
CA LYS A 98 -2.86 -21.66 2.17
C LYS A 98 -3.93 -20.85 1.43
N VAL A 99 -3.84 -19.51 1.53
CA VAL A 99 -4.78 -18.61 0.82
C VAL A 99 -4.62 -18.76 -0.69
N ILE A 100 -3.39 -18.76 -1.18
CA ILE A 100 -3.09 -18.91 -2.62
C ILE A 100 -3.52 -20.30 -3.10
N GLU A 101 -3.27 -21.34 -2.33
CA GLU A 101 -3.66 -22.71 -2.67
C GLU A 101 -5.20 -22.84 -2.77
N GLU A 102 -5.94 -22.25 -1.81
CA GLU A 102 -7.40 -22.19 -1.88
C GLU A 102 -7.89 -21.45 -3.12
N LEU A 103 -7.30 -20.26 -3.40
CA LEU A 103 -7.67 -19.46 -4.56
C LEU A 103 -7.37 -20.20 -5.88
N ARG A 104 -6.23 -20.87 -5.98
CA ARG A 104 -5.87 -21.70 -7.14
C ARG A 104 -6.86 -22.84 -7.37
N ARG A 105 -7.29 -23.51 -6.29
CA ARG A 105 -8.29 -24.58 -6.37
C ARG A 105 -9.61 -24.05 -6.91
N LEU A 106 -10.10 -22.92 -6.36
CA LEU A 106 -11.35 -22.31 -6.81
C LEU A 106 -11.27 -21.75 -8.24
N ALA A 107 -10.10 -21.22 -8.61
CA ALA A 107 -9.86 -20.70 -9.96
C ALA A 107 -9.89 -21.80 -11.04
N LYS A 108 -9.59 -23.06 -10.71
CA LYS A 108 -9.67 -24.18 -11.67
C LYS A 108 -11.09 -24.40 -12.15
N ASP A 109 -12.07 -24.27 -11.24
CA ASP A 109 -13.47 -24.55 -11.50
C ASP A 109 -14.27 -23.31 -11.92
N ALA A 110 -13.64 -22.14 -11.97
CA ALA A 110 -14.27 -20.88 -12.34
C ALA A 110 -14.11 -20.58 -13.83
N ASP A 111 -15.16 -20.13 -14.50
CA ASP A 111 -15.09 -19.67 -15.90
C ASP A 111 -14.43 -18.28 -15.97
N THR A 112 -14.74 -17.41 -15.02
CA THR A 112 -14.21 -16.03 -14.94
C THR A 112 -13.71 -15.73 -13.53
N ILE A 113 -12.61 -15.00 -13.44
CA ILE A 113 -12.00 -14.57 -12.19
C ILE A 113 -12.04 -13.04 -12.13
N TYR A 114 -12.84 -12.51 -11.23
CA TYR A 114 -12.96 -11.08 -11.00
C TYR A 114 -12.01 -10.61 -9.91
N LEU A 115 -11.11 -9.68 -10.26
CA LEU A 115 -10.20 -9.03 -9.34
C LEU A 115 -10.85 -7.73 -8.87
N ALA A 116 -11.48 -7.77 -7.69
CA ALA A 116 -12.30 -6.69 -7.14
C ALA A 116 -11.63 -6.02 -5.92
N THR A 117 -10.38 -5.64 -6.11
CA THR A 117 -9.57 -4.88 -5.13
C THR A 117 -9.77 -3.37 -5.31
N ASP A 118 -9.29 -2.55 -4.38
CA ASP A 118 -9.48 -1.10 -4.37
C ASP A 118 -9.03 -0.39 -5.65
N LEU A 119 -9.57 0.81 -5.90
CA LEU A 119 -9.30 1.59 -7.12
C LEU A 119 -7.92 2.25 -7.13
N ASP A 120 -7.16 2.17 -6.08
CA ASP A 120 -5.84 2.76 -6.00
C ASP A 120 -4.76 1.85 -6.62
N ARG A 121 -3.52 2.37 -6.70
CA ARG A 121 -2.39 1.60 -7.25
C ARG A 121 -1.97 0.41 -6.39
N GLU A 122 -2.26 0.44 -5.08
CA GLU A 122 -2.00 -0.71 -4.19
C GLU A 122 -2.99 -1.85 -4.49
N GLY A 123 -4.28 -1.53 -4.67
CA GLY A 123 -5.29 -2.49 -5.10
C GLY A 123 -4.99 -3.07 -6.48
N GLU A 124 -4.49 -2.23 -7.42
CA GLU A 124 -4.09 -2.70 -8.75
C GLU A 124 -2.89 -3.66 -8.69
N ALA A 125 -1.89 -3.35 -7.83
CA ALA A 125 -0.77 -4.24 -7.60
C ALA A 125 -1.19 -5.56 -6.94
N ILE A 126 -2.11 -5.54 -5.96
CA ILE A 126 -2.67 -6.75 -5.37
C ILE A 126 -3.36 -7.60 -6.44
N ALA A 127 -4.18 -6.99 -7.29
CA ALA A 127 -4.87 -7.67 -8.39
C ALA A 127 -3.87 -8.33 -9.35
N TRP A 128 -2.83 -7.62 -9.75
CA TRP A 128 -1.76 -8.14 -10.59
C TRP A 128 -1.01 -9.31 -9.91
N HIS A 129 -0.65 -9.16 -8.63
CA HIS A 129 0.01 -10.22 -7.88
C HIS A 129 -0.86 -11.47 -7.73
N LEU A 130 -2.18 -11.31 -7.61
CA LEU A 130 -3.14 -12.42 -7.57
C LEU A 130 -3.15 -13.16 -8.91
N ARG A 131 -3.26 -12.45 -10.03
CA ARG A 131 -3.20 -13.05 -11.37
C ARG A 131 -1.93 -13.86 -11.56
N GLU A 132 -0.78 -13.28 -11.26
CA GLU A 132 0.52 -13.93 -11.38
C GLU A 132 0.66 -15.15 -10.45
N ALA A 133 0.13 -15.07 -9.23
CA ALA A 133 0.26 -16.16 -8.26
C ALA A 133 -0.71 -17.31 -8.53
N ILE A 134 -1.91 -17.03 -9.00
CA ILE A 134 -2.93 -18.04 -9.35
C ILE A 134 -2.55 -18.66 -10.69
N GLY A 135 -2.18 -17.86 -11.70
CA GLY A 135 -1.80 -18.30 -13.03
C GLY A 135 -3.00 -18.77 -13.88
N GLY A 136 -2.71 -19.42 -14.99
CA GLY A 136 -3.71 -19.91 -15.94
C GLY A 136 -3.89 -18.93 -17.10
N ASP A 137 -5.03 -19.03 -17.81
CA ASP A 137 -5.33 -18.18 -18.96
C ASP A 137 -5.71 -16.76 -18.54
N ASP A 138 -4.96 -15.78 -18.99
CA ASP A 138 -5.13 -14.35 -18.67
C ASP A 138 -6.49 -13.81 -19.15
N THR A 139 -7.09 -14.37 -20.18
CA THR A 139 -8.39 -13.92 -20.72
C THR A 139 -9.53 -14.12 -19.73
N ARG A 140 -9.37 -15.01 -18.75
CA ARG A 140 -10.35 -15.31 -17.69
C ARG A 140 -10.38 -14.25 -16.60
N TYR A 141 -9.35 -13.40 -16.51
CA TYR A 141 -9.25 -12.38 -15.47
C TYR A 141 -9.92 -11.08 -15.91
N LYS A 142 -10.79 -10.56 -15.06
CA LYS A 142 -11.48 -9.29 -15.26
C LYS A 142 -11.26 -8.39 -14.05
N ARG A 143 -11.04 -7.13 -14.29
CA ARG A 143 -10.89 -6.11 -13.23
C ARG A 143 -12.24 -5.48 -12.93
N VAL A 144 -12.65 -5.47 -11.67
CA VAL A 144 -13.86 -4.80 -11.21
C VAL A 144 -13.49 -3.76 -10.16
N VAL A 145 -13.96 -2.53 -10.34
CA VAL A 145 -13.66 -1.39 -9.50
C VAL A 145 -14.95 -0.70 -9.06
N PHE A 146 -15.07 -0.39 -7.79
CA PHE A 146 -16.19 0.36 -7.23
C PHE A 146 -15.68 1.32 -6.15
N ASN A 147 -16.29 2.50 -6.06
CA ASN A 147 -15.93 3.53 -5.09
C ASN A 147 -16.66 3.38 -3.75
N GLU A 148 -17.74 2.62 -3.74
CA GLU A 148 -18.56 2.37 -2.55
C GLU A 148 -19.09 0.94 -2.53
N ILE A 149 -19.36 0.42 -1.33
CA ILE A 149 -19.85 -0.94 -1.15
C ILE A 149 -21.39 -0.91 -0.95
N THR A 150 -22.09 -0.40 -1.97
CA THR A 150 -23.55 -0.47 -2.06
C THR A 150 -23.98 -1.52 -3.07
N LYS A 151 -25.19 -2.08 -2.92
CA LYS A 151 -25.71 -3.08 -3.85
C LYS A 151 -25.72 -2.56 -5.29
N LYS A 152 -26.17 -1.31 -5.49
CA LYS A 152 -26.25 -0.67 -6.81
C LYS A 152 -24.88 -0.50 -7.45
N ALA A 153 -23.92 0.09 -6.71
CA ALA A 153 -22.57 0.32 -7.23
C ALA A 153 -21.85 -0.98 -7.59
N ILE A 154 -22.01 -2.02 -6.77
CA ILE A 154 -21.41 -3.33 -7.05
C ILE A 154 -22.03 -3.97 -8.29
N GLN A 155 -23.35 -4.00 -8.40
CA GLN A 155 -24.02 -4.55 -9.58
C GLN A 155 -23.65 -3.81 -10.87
N GLU A 156 -23.54 -2.48 -10.80
CA GLU A 156 -23.10 -1.66 -11.93
C GLU A 156 -21.65 -1.97 -12.30
N ALA A 157 -20.73 -2.05 -11.32
CA ALA A 157 -19.33 -2.38 -11.56
C ALA A 157 -19.16 -3.76 -12.22
N PHE A 158 -19.92 -4.77 -11.78
CA PHE A 158 -19.89 -6.11 -12.38
C PHE A 158 -20.52 -6.18 -13.76
N SER A 159 -21.38 -5.24 -14.13
CA SER A 159 -21.93 -5.13 -15.50
C SER A 159 -20.93 -4.60 -16.52
N LYS A 160 -19.86 -3.93 -16.07
CA LYS A 160 -18.84 -3.30 -16.93
C LYS A 160 -17.43 -3.62 -16.42
N PRO A 161 -17.04 -4.91 -16.43
CA PRO A 161 -15.71 -5.29 -15.99
C PRO A 161 -14.67 -4.75 -16.97
N GLY A 162 -13.54 -4.27 -16.44
CA GLY A 162 -12.39 -3.80 -17.20
C GLY A 162 -11.24 -4.79 -17.19
N GLU A 163 -10.05 -4.29 -17.48
CA GLU A 163 -8.78 -5.01 -17.46
C GLU A 163 -7.84 -4.40 -16.41
N LEU A 164 -6.76 -5.12 -16.08
CA LEU A 164 -5.71 -4.61 -15.21
C LEU A 164 -4.98 -3.42 -15.87
N ASP A 165 -4.85 -2.33 -15.13
CA ASP A 165 -4.05 -1.18 -15.54
C ASP A 165 -2.57 -1.40 -15.19
N ILE A 166 -1.82 -1.88 -16.18
CA ILE A 166 -0.39 -2.15 -16.02
C ILE A 166 0.41 -0.88 -15.71
N ASN A 167 -0.04 0.30 -16.11
CA ASN A 167 0.64 1.55 -15.76
C ASN A 167 0.53 1.84 -14.25
N ARG A 168 -0.61 1.56 -13.64
CA ARG A 168 -0.78 1.66 -12.19
C ARG A 168 0.04 0.62 -11.44
N VAL A 169 0.10 -0.60 -11.95
CA VAL A 169 0.97 -1.66 -11.42
C VAL A 169 2.43 -1.20 -11.45
N ASN A 170 2.89 -0.72 -12.60
CA ASN A 170 4.27 -0.24 -12.76
C ASN A 170 4.58 0.97 -11.85
N ALA A 171 3.63 1.87 -11.65
CA ALA A 171 3.79 3.00 -10.73
C ALA A 171 3.94 2.55 -9.26
N GLN A 172 3.19 1.52 -8.85
CA GLN A 172 3.34 0.93 -7.52
C GLN A 172 4.69 0.20 -7.39
N GLN A 173 5.07 -0.60 -8.38
CA GLN A 173 6.36 -1.30 -8.41
C GLN A 173 7.53 -0.32 -8.35
N ALA A 174 7.52 0.74 -9.17
CA ALA A 174 8.58 1.76 -9.17
C ALA A 174 8.74 2.40 -7.78
N ARG A 175 7.63 2.74 -7.11
CA ARG A 175 7.66 3.24 -5.74
C ARG A 175 8.26 2.20 -4.78
N ARG A 176 7.83 0.94 -4.88
CA ARG A 176 8.31 -0.15 -4.02
C ARG A 176 9.82 -0.38 -4.20
N PHE A 177 10.28 -0.36 -5.45
CA PHE A 177 11.70 -0.51 -5.78
C PHE A 177 12.53 0.66 -5.23
N LEU A 178 12.06 1.88 -5.42
CA LEU A 178 12.73 3.07 -4.92
C LEU A 178 12.88 3.02 -3.39
N ASP A 179 11.80 2.71 -2.66
CA ASP A 179 11.84 2.59 -1.20
C ASP A 179 12.83 1.49 -0.75
N ARG A 180 12.89 0.38 -1.49
CA ARG A 180 13.80 -0.73 -1.22
C ARG A 180 15.26 -0.33 -1.46
N VAL A 181 15.56 0.25 -2.62
CA VAL A 181 16.92 0.66 -2.99
C VAL A 181 17.43 1.74 -2.03
N VAL A 182 16.65 2.79 -1.77
CA VAL A 182 17.01 3.85 -0.81
C VAL A 182 17.29 3.26 0.57
N GLY A 183 16.39 2.40 1.07
CA GLY A 183 16.56 1.76 2.39
C GLY A 183 17.87 0.96 2.49
N TYR A 184 18.17 0.13 1.51
CA TYR A 184 19.33 -0.76 1.53
C TYR A 184 20.66 -0.04 1.24
N MET A 185 20.65 1.06 0.47
CA MET A 185 21.86 1.80 0.14
C MET A 185 22.20 2.87 1.17
N VAL A 186 21.19 3.55 1.75
CA VAL A 186 21.42 4.68 2.67
C VAL A 186 21.53 4.23 4.14
N SER A 187 20.78 3.20 4.57
CA SER A 187 20.88 2.72 5.95
C SER A 187 22.30 2.33 6.38
N PRO A 188 23.12 1.65 5.56
CA PRO A 188 24.52 1.37 5.92
C PRO A 188 25.37 2.64 6.11
N LEU A 189 25.09 3.72 5.40
CA LEU A 189 25.78 5.01 5.60
C LEU A 189 25.43 5.61 6.97
N LEU A 190 24.17 5.50 7.40
CA LEU A 190 23.77 5.92 8.74
C LEU A 190 24.47 5.08 9.82
N TRP A 191 24.62 3.78 9.60
CA TRP A 191 25.33 2.90 10.55
C TRP A 191 26.81 3.23 10.67
N ALA A 192 27.42 3.64 9.57
CA ALA A 192 28.84 4.01 9.54
C ALA A 192 29.12 5.40 10.13
N LYS A 193 28.17 6.34 10.00
CA LYS A 193 28.39 7.76 10.31
C LYS A 193 27.65 8.23 11.57
N VAL A 194 26.57 7.58 11.96
CA VAL A 194 25.72 8.01 13.09
C VAL A 194 25.63 6.93 14.14
N ALA A 195 24.80 5.88 13.93
CA ALA A 195 24.64 4.77 14.88
C ALA A 195 24.09 3.53 14.17
N ARG A 196 24.48 2.35 14.66
CA ARG A 196 23.92 1.06 14.20
C ARG A 196 22.43 0.95 14.53
N GLY A 197 21.67 0.28 13.65
CA GLY A 197 20.24 0.04 13.83
C GLY A 197 19.33 1.14 13.31
N LEU A 198 19.89 2.28 12.85
CA LEU A 198 19.11 3.33 12.19
C LEU A 198 18.64 2.86 10.82
N SER A 199 17.45 3.31 10.43
CA SER A 199 16.85 3.03 9.13
C SER A 199 16.66 4.32 8.35
N ALA A 200 17.08 4.31 7.08
CA ALA A 200 16.77 5.37 6.13
C ALA A 200 15.56 4.99 5.31
N GLY A 201 14.71 5.96 5.02
CA GLY A 201 13.56 5.75 4.16
C GLY A 201 12.98 7.07 3.68
N ARG A 202 12.54 7.09 2.44
CA ARG A 202 12.01 8.28 1.78
C ARG A 202 10.82 8.90 2.55
N VAL A 203 9.90 8.07 3.01
CA VAL A 203 8.73 8.52 3.80
C VAL A 203 9.14 8.90 5.22
N GLN A 204 10.02 8.13 5.87
CA GLN A 204 10.49 8.39 7.23
C GLN A 204 11.18 9.75 7.35
N SER A 205 12.03 10.11 6.41
CA SER A 205 12.76 11.38 6.43
C SER A 205 11.82 12.58 6.38
N VAL A 206 10.79 12.53 5.54
CA VAL A 206 9.77 13.59 5.45
C VAL A 206 8.92 13.65 6.72
N ALA A 207 8.49 12.51 7.24
CA ALA A 207 7.69 12.45 8.46
C ALA A 207 8.45 13.05 9.66
N VAL A 208 9.72 12.67 9.85
CA VAL A 208 10.58 13.23 10.92
C VAL A 208 10.77 14.74 10.73
N LYS A 209 11.01 15.20 9.51
CA LYS A 209 11.13 16.63 9.21
C LYS A 209 9.89 17.41 9.65
N LEU A 210 8.70 16.95 9.23
CA LEU A 210 7.45 17.63 9.58
C LEU A 210 7.20 17.67 11.10
N VAL A 211 7.50 16.58 11.81
CA VAL A 211 7.38 16.54 13.27
C VAL A 211 8.36 17.51 13.94
N VAL A 212 9.61 17.55 13.49
CA VAL A 212 10.63 18.46 14.04
C VAL A 212 10.30 19.92 13.74
N GLU A 213 9.83 20.23 12.54
CA GLU A 213 9.42 21.61 12.18
C GLU A 213 8.24 22.04 13.06
N ARG A 214 7.24 21.20 13.24
CA ARG A 214 6.10 21.51 14.11
C ARG A 214 6.50 21.68 15.57
N GLU A 215 7.37 20.82 16.08
CA GLU A 215 7.90 20.96 17.46
C GLU A 215 8.67 22.29 17.65
N ARG A 216 9.42 22.72 16.64
CA ARG A 216 10.11 24.04 16.67
C ARG A 216 9.10 25.19 16.72
N GLU A 217 8.03 25.13 15.94
CA GLU A 217 6.95 26.12 15.98
C GLU A 217 6.29 26.17 17.36
N ILE A 218 5.99 24.99 17.95
CA ILE A 218 5.40 24.91 19.30
C ILE A 218 6.32 25.53 20.35
N ARG A 219 7.63 25.25 20.28
CA ARG A 219 8.61 25.84 21.23
C ARG A 219 8.83 27.34 21.03
N ALA A 220 8.64 27.84 19.82
CA ALA A 220 8.75 29.26 19.51
C ALA A 220 7.45 30.03 19.76
N PHE A 221 6.35 29.34 20.03
CA PHE A 221 5.06 29.95 20.23
C PHE A 221 5.03 30.72 21.55
N ASN A 222 4.77 32.01 21.46
CA ASN A 222 4.48 32.85 22.60
C ASN A 222 2.94 32.99 22.73
N PRO A 223 2.33 32.52 23.81
CA PRO A 223 0.91 32.68 23.99
C PRO A 223 0.58 34.17 24.19
N GLU A 224 -0.35 34.66 23.39
CA GLU A 224 -0.91 36.00 23.51
C GLU A 224 -2.32 35.88 24.07
N GLU A 225 -2.59 36.61 25.15
CA GLU A 225 -3.93 36.72 25.70
C GLU A 225 -4.81 37.54 24.76
N TYR A 226 -6.01 37.10 24.53
CA TYR A 226 -7.05 37.85 23.84
C TYR A 226 -8.39 37.60 24.48
N TRP A 227 -9.27 38.55 24.34
CA TRP A 227 -10.64 38.50 24.89
C TRP A 227 -11.64 38.45 23.75
N GLU A 228 -12.67 37.62 23.92
CA GLU A 228 -13.84 37.59 23.04
C GLU A 228 -15.04 38.20 23.77
N ILE A 229 -15.62 39.22 23.18
CA ILE A 229 -16.76 39.93 23.79
C ILE A 229 -18.03 39.53 23.03
N HIS A 230 -18.97 38.99 23.73
CA HIS A 230 -20.27 38.57 23.19
C HIS A 230 -21.39 39.38 23.80
N ALA A 231 -22.44 39.68 23.01
CA ALA A 231 -23.68 40.28 23.48
C ALA A 231 -24.85 39.33 23.14
N ASP A 232 -25.55 38.86 24.16
CA ASP A 232 -26.79 38.10 23.98
C ASP A 232 -27.99 39.06 23.97
N LEU A 233 -28.49 39.34 22.77
CA LEU A 233 -29.60 40.30 22.57
C LEU A 233 -30.91 39.56 22.40
N GLY A 234 -31.96 40.11 23.03
CA GLY A 234 -33.34 39.64 22.88
C GLY A 234 -34.10 40.43 21.82
N THR A 235 -34.75 39.74 20.89
CA THR A 235 -35.67 40.40 19.95
C THR A 235 -37.03 40.70 20.60
N ALA A 236 -37.79 41.64 20.06
CA ALA A 236 -39.14 41.94 20.50
C ALA A 236 -40.11 40.73 20.45
N LYS A 237 -39.75 39.69 19.68
CA LYS A 237 -40.48 38.41 19.55
C LYS A 237 -39.97 37.31 20.49
N GLY A 238 -39.07 37.66 21.44
CA GLY A 238 -38.55 36.72 22.45
C GLY A 238 -37.42 35.79 21.97
N ALA A 239 -36.92 35.89 20.74
CA ALA A 239 -35.76 35.14 20.28
C ALA A 239 -34.48 35.76 20.87
N LYS A 240 -33.55 34.90 21.32
CA LYS A 240 -32.20 35.31 21.76
C LYS A 240 -31.22 35.11 20.60
N VAL A 241 -30.40 36.11 20.34
CA VAL A 241 -29.37 36.09 19.31
C VAL A 241 -28.06 36.56 19.94
N ARG A 242 -26.99 35.78 19.76
CA ARG A 242 -25.64 36.13 20.17
C ARG A 242 -24.94 36.88 19.06
N PHE A 243 -24.30 37.98 19.43
CA PHE A 243 -23.43 38.78 18.56
C PHE A 243 -22.04 38.81 19.14
N ASP A 244 -21.04 38.68 18.29
CA ASP A 244 -19.64 38.84 18.63
C ASP A 244 -19.19 40.24 18.24
N VAL A 245 -18.41 40.89 19.11
CA VAL A 245 -17.84 42.19 18.83
C VAL A 245 -16.63 41.98 17.91
N ALA A 246 -16.78 42.31 16.64
CA ALA A 246 -15.76 42.10 15.64
C ALA A 246 -14.95 43.36 15.30
N ARG A 247 -15.56 44.56 15.51
CA ARG A 247 -14.94 45.82 15.14
C ARG A 247 -15.33 46.94 16.13
N GLU A 248 -14.37 47.85 16.37
CA GLU A 248 -14.59 49.12 17.01
C GLU A 248 -14.22 50.24 16.04
N LYS A 249 -15.07 51.23 15.85
CA LYS A 249 -14.88 52.38 14.95
C LYS A 249 -14.45 52.00 13.52
N GLY A 250 -14.91 50.79 13.06
CA GLY A 250 -14.61 50.30 11.71
C GLY A 250 -13.35 49.45 11.58
N GLU A 251 -12.50 49.38 12.59
CA GLU A 251 -11.28 48.56 12.62
C GLU A 251 -11.53 47.25 13.38
N ALA A 252 -10.75 46.21 13.09
CA ALA A 252 -10.85 44.93 13.80
C ALA A 252 -10.49 45.13 15.28
N PHE A 253 -11.43 44.74 16.16
CA PHE A 253 -11.22 44.86 17.59
C PHE A 253 -10.79 43.52 18.17
N LYS A 254 -9.62 43.51 18.76
CA LYS A 254 -9.03 42.37 19.47
C LYS A 254 -8.50 42.84 20.82
N PRO A 255 -9.32 42.89 21.85
CA PRO A 255 -8.88 43.32 23.17
C PRO A 255 -7.85 42.31 23.74
N LEU A 256 -6.76 42.83 24.30
CA LEU A 256 -5.65 42.04 24.85
C LEU A 256 -5.75 41.88 26.37
N ASN A 257 -6.66 42.59 27.02
CA ASN A 257 -6.92 42.53 28.45
C ASN A 257 -8.33 43.00 28.78
N GLU A 258 -8.78 42.74 30.02
CA GLU A 258 -10.12 43.07 30.52
C GLU A 258 -10.43 44.59 30.53
N ALA A 259 -9.38 45.44 30.56
CA ALA A 259 -9.53 46.89 30.63
C ALA A 259 -9.79 47.54 29.25
N GLN A 260 -9.52 46.86 28.19
CA GLN A 260 -9.77 47.30 26.82
C GLN A 260 -11.23 46.99 26.40
#